data_e72d60d5fb7cd855158151ac22e91b20
#
_entry.id   e72d60d5fb7cd855158151ac22e91b20
#
_cell.length_a   1.000
_cell.length_b   1.000
_cell.length_c   1.000
_cell.angle_alpha   90.00
_cell.angle_beta   90.00
_cell.angle_gamma   90.00
#
_symmetry.space_group_name_H-M   'P 1'
#
loop_
_entity.id
_entity.type
_entity.pdbx_description
1 polymer ?
#
loop_
_entity_poly.entity_id
_entity_poly.type
_entity_poly.pdbx_seq_one_letter_code
_entity_poly.pdbx_strand_id
1 'polypeptide(L)'
;MLFRSQEYERSWDNLTKPYPGIPEMLEACLAHGLKLAVFSNKPHPFTQACVERFFPAVPFSHVVGQGDRFPKKPDPSGAIWIASQITSQSHRIAYVGDTNTDMKTATGANLFAIGVAWGFRDIPEIREAGAQEICHTADQLKNLLVSRRA
;
A
#
# COMPACT_ATOMS: atom_id res chain seq x y z
N MET A 1 0.54 -1.34 7.70
CA MET A 1 -0.13 -1.25 6.38
C MET A 1 0.87 -0.77 5.35
N LEU A 2 0.92 -1.45 4.22
CA LEU A 2 1.69 -1.03 3.06
C LEU A 2 0.71 -0.57 1.98
N PHE A 3 1.03 0.53 1.32
CA PHE A 3 0.14 1.15 0.34
C PHE A 3 0.94 1.61 -0.87
N ARG A 4 0.35 1.44 -2.07
CA ARG A 4 0.91 1.91 -3.33
C ARG A 4 -0.18 2.30 -4.31
N SER A 5 0.08 3.33 -5.12
CA SER A 5 -0.76 3.68 -6.27
C SER A 5 0.10 3.76 -7.53
N GLN A 6 -0.31 3.05 -8.59
CA GLN A 6 0.36 3.09 -9.90
C GLN A 6 0.02 4.32 -10.73
N GLU A 7 -1.06 4.99 -10.41
CA GLU A 7 -1.51 6.15 -11.17
C GLU A 7 -0.46 7.25 -11.20
N TYR A 8 0.38 7.32 -10.17
CA TYR A 8 1.46 8.31 -10.09
C TYR A 8 2.54 8.13 -11.13
N GLU A 9 2.62 6.99 -11.79
CA GLU A 9 3.67 6.71 -12.77
C GLU A 9 3.51 7.46 -14.09
N ARG A 10 2.30 7.95 -14.39
CA ARG A 10 1.98 8.54 -15.70
C ARG A 10 2.10 10.05 -15.76
N SER A 11 1.75 10.77 -14.72
CA SER A 11 1.78 12.24 -14.72
C SER A 11 1.75 12.75 -13.29
N TRP A 12 2.85 12.53 -12.61
CA TRP A 12 2.89 12.74 -11.17
C TRP A 12 2.82 14.21 -10.74
N ASP A 13 3.18 15.17 -11.58
CA ASP A 13 3.25 16.57 -11.18
C ASP A 13 2.00 17.39 -11.51
N ASN A 14 1.18 16.99 -12.49
CA ASN A 14 0.05 17.79 -12.93
C ASN A 14 -1.31 17.13 -12.74
N LEU A 15 -1.44 15.86 -13.06
CA LEU A 15 -2.73 15.17 -13.13
C LEU A 15 -2.95 14.18 -12.00
N THR A 16 -1.88 13.75 -11.34
CA THR A 16 -1.97 12.76 -10.29
C THR A 16 -2.50 13.38 -9.00
N LYS A 17 -3.54 12.75 -8.44
CA LYS A 17 -4.13 13.13 -7.16
C LYS A 17 -4.43 11.86 -6.37
N PRO A 18 -4.45 11.92 -5.04
CA PRO A 18 -4.98 10.81 -4.24
C PRO A 18 -6.42 10.52 -4.65
N TYR A 19 -6.81 9.25 -4.67
CA TYR A 19 -8.20 8.88 -4.86
C TYR A 19 -9.08 9.49 -3.77
N PRO A 20 -10.36 9.79 -4.08
CA PRO A 20 -11.27 10.37 -3.10
C PRO A 20 -11.33 9.55 -1.82
N GLY A 21 -11.23 10.23 -0.69
CA GLY A 21 -11.30 9.61 0.63
C GLY A 21 -9.99 9.02 1.15
N ILE A 22 -8.93 8.98 0.36
CA ILE A 22 -7.64 8.42 0.81
C ILE A 22 -7.00 9.24 1.93
N PRO A 23 -6.89 10.58 1.83
CA PRO A 23 -6.33 11.36 2.95
C PRO A 23 -7.08 11.13 4.27
N GLU A 24 -8.41 11.11 4.22
CA GLU A 24 -9.28 10.88 5.38
C GLU A 24 -9.11 9.47 5.94
N MET A 25 -8.95 8.48 5.06
CA MET A 25 -8.72 7.09 5.44
C MET A 25 -7.37 6.95 6.18
N LEU A 26 -6.32 7.56 5.66
CA LEU A 26 -5.00 7.53 6.30
C LEU A 26 -5.04 8.20 7.67
N GLU A 27 -5.69 9.34 7.78
CA GLU A 27 -5.87 10.06 9.04
C GLU A 27 -6.60 9.20 10.07
N ALA A 28 -7.68 8.53 9.66
CA ALA A 28 -8.46 7.65 10.52
C ALA A 28 -7.62 6.45 11.00
N CYS A 29 -6.82 5.86 10.12
CA CYS A 29 -5.93 4.76 10.49
C CYS A 29 -4.92 5.20 11.55
N LEU A 30 -4.32 6.38 11.38
CA LEU A 30 -3.39 6.94 12.36
C LEU A 30 -4.07 7.20 13.69
N ALA A 31 -5.27 7.77 13.67
CA ALA A 31 -6.06 8.04 14.88
C ALA A 31 -6.37 6.77 15.66
N HIS A 32 -6.46 5.62 14.98
CA HIS A 32 -6.67 4.30 15.61
C HIS A 32 -5.35 3.59 15.96
N GLY A 33 -4.23 4.26 15.83
CA GLY A 33 -2.92 3.73 16.22
C GLY A 33 -2.27 2.81 15.20
N LEU A 34 -2.74 2.79 13.96
CA LEU A 34 -2.10 2.02 12.90
C LEU A 34 -0.83 2.71 12.42
N LYS A 35 0.20 1.94 12.17
CA LYS A 35 1.42 2.42 11.52
C LYS A 35 1.28 2.26 10.00
N LEU A 36 1.74 3.25 9.26
CA LEU A 36 1.61 3.31 7.82
C LEU A 36 2.99 3.26 7.16
N ALA A 37 3.08 2.52 6.06
CA ALA A 37 4.28 2.46 5.24
C ALA A 37 3.92 2.43 3.76
N VAL A 38 4.86 2.83 2.91
CA VAL A 38 4.72 2.83 1.45
C VAL A 38 5.81 1.96 0.85
N PHE A 39 5.41 1.07 -0.08
CA PHE A 39 6.33 0.26 -0.86
C PHE A 39 5.93 0.32 -2.34
N SER A 40 6.83 0.82 -3.19
CA SER A 40 6.54 1.11 -4.59
C SER A 40 7.64 0.59 -5.52
N ASN A 41 7.27 0.23 -6.75
CA ASN A 41 8.24 -0.05 -7.82
C ASN A 41 8.75 1.22 -8.52
N LYS A 42 8.22 2.40 -8.19
CA LYS A 42 8.83 3.65 -8.63
C LYS A 42 10.22 3.81 -8.06
N PRO A 43 11.13 4.49 -8.78
CA PRO A 43 12.43 4.84 -8.22
C PRO A 43 12.27 5.53 -6.86
N HIS A 44 13.15 5.21 -5.93
CA HIS A 44 13.04 5.66 -4.54
C HIS A 44 12.89 7.19 -4.40
N PRO A 45 13.71 8.03 -5.08
CA PRO A 45 13.53 9.48 -4.99
C PRO A 45 12.16 9.96 -5.48
N PHE A 46 11.61 9.32 -6.51
CA PHE A 46 10.27 9.62 -7.02
C PHE A 46 9.18 9.22 -6.04
N THR A 47 9.34 8.06 -5.40
CA THR A 47 8.39 7.60 -4.38
C THR A 47 8.35 8.59 -3.21
N GLN A 48 9.50 9.03 -2.75
CA GLN A 48 9.59 10.04 -1.68
C GLN A 48 8.94 11.35 -2.09
N ALA A 49 9.23 11.83 -3.30
CA ALA A 49 8.67 13.08 -3.80
C ALA A 49 7.14 13.02 -3.90
N CYS A 50 6.58 11.90 -4.36
CA CYS A 50 5.13 11.70 -4.43
C CYS A 50 4.49 11.74 -3.04
N VAL A 51 5.08 11.05 -2.08
CA VAL A 51 4.57 11.00 -0.71
C VAL A 51 4.60 12.39 -0.07
N GLU A 52 5.69 13.12 -0.23
CA GLU A 52 5.83 14.47 0.29
C GLU A 52 4.84 15.44 -0.34
N ARG A 53 4.57 15.30 -1.63
CA ARG A 53 3.65 16.16 -2.36
C ARG A 53 2.19 15.90 -1.97
N PHE A 54 1.78 14.64 -1.92
CA PHE A 54 0.37 14.28 -1.78
C PHE A 54 -0.04 13.99 -0.33
N PHE A 55 0.91 13.64 0.52
CA PHE A 55 0.65 13.30 1.91
C PHE A 55 1.66 13.93 2.86
N PRO A 56 1.87 15.25 2.79
CA PRO A 56 2.94 15.91 3.56
C PRO A 56 2.76 15.83 5.07
N ALA A 57 1.52 15.66 5.54
CA ALA A 57 1.22 15.60 6.97
C ALA A 57 1.11 14.16 7.50
N VAL A 58 1.27 13.14 6.66
CA VAL A 58 1.14 11.75 7.08
C VAL A 58 2.49 11.21 7.54
N PRO A 59 2.63 10.79 8.82
CA PRO A 59 3.88 10.24 9.32
C PRO A 59 4.04 8.77 8.94
N PHE A 60 4.43 8.49 7.71
CA PHE A 60 4.77 7.14 7.31
C PHE A 60 6.02 6.66 8.04
N SER A 61 5.94 5.45 8.62
CA SER A 61 7.11 4.87 9.31
C SER A 61 8.22 4.52 8.33
N HIS A 62 7.85 4.10 7.11
CA HIS A 62 8.80 3.76 6.05
C HIS A 62 8.20 4.15 4.70
N VAL A 63 9.05 4.72 3.85
CA VAL A 63 8.73 5.01 2.44
C VAL A 63 9.86 4.41 1.61
N VAL A 64 9.56 3.33 0.88
CA VAL A 64 10.55 2.57 0.12
C VAL A 64 10.12 2.49 -1.33
N GLY A 65 10.94 3.05 -2.20
CA GLY A 65 10.82 2.91 -3.65
C GLY A 65 11.86 1.92 -4.18
N GLN A 66 11.83 1.73 -5.49
CA GLN A 66 12.77 0.83 -6.16
C GLN A 66 14.19 1.43 -6.15
N GLY A 67 15.17 0.58 -5.87
CA GLY A 67 16.59 0.91 -5.86
C GLY A 67 17.42 -0.36 -5.69
N ASP A 68 18.67 -0.19 -5.30
CA ASP A 68 19.61 -1.32 -5.16
C ASP A 68 19.36 -2.16 -3.91
N ARG A 69 18.56 -1.65 -2.99
CA ARG A 69 18.35 -2.29 -1.68
C ARG A 69 17.50 -3.55 -1.75
N PHE A 70 16.44 -3.51 -2.58
CA PHE A 70 15.52 -4.64 -2.73
C PHE A 70 15.19 -4.88 -4.19
N PRO A 71 14.96 -6.14 -4.59
CA PRO A 71 14.40 -6.44 -5.91
C PRO A 71 13.03 -5.81 -6.09
N LYS A 72 12.65 -5.61 -7.34
CA LYS A 72 11.30 -5.14 -7.67
C LYS A 72 10.23 -6.13 -7.23
N LYS A 73 9.05 -5.60 -6.86
CA LYS A 73 7.86 -6.43 -6.72
C LYS A 73 7.59 -7.19 -8.05
N PRO A 74 7.14 -8.41 -8.03
CA PRO A 74 6.54 -9.15 -6.91
C PRO A 74 7.51 -9.84 -5.96
N ASP A 75 8.81 -9.61 -6.05
CA ASP A 75 9.72 -10.13 -5.04
C ASP A 75 9.31 -9.59 -3.66
N PRO A 76 9.13 -10.45 -2.65
CA PRO A 76 8.58 -10.03 -1.37
C PRO A 76 9.61 -9.44 -0.40
N SER A 77 10.89 -9.43 -0.75
CA SER A 77 11.97 -9.09 0.18
C SER A 77 11.80 -7.71 0.82
N GLY A 78 11.46 -6.70 0.03
CA GLY A 78 11.23 -5.36 0.54
C GLY A 78 10.04 -5.28 1.49
N ALA A 79 8.95 -5.95 1.15
CA ALA A 79 7.76 -6.01 2.00
C ALA A 79 8.04 -6.73 3.32
N ILE A 80 8.78 -7.84 3.26
CA ILE A 80 9.20 -8.59 4.46
C ILE A 80 10.04 -7.70 5.37
N TRP A 81 10.99 -6.97 4.80
CA TRP A 81 11.83 -6.06 5.59
C TRP A 81 11.00 -4.97 6.27
N ILE A 82 10.12 -4.29 5.52
CA ILE A 82 9.27 -3.23 6.09
C ILE A 82 8.39 -3.81 7.20
N ALA A 83 7.79 -4.97 6.96
CA ALA A 83 6.94 -5.63 7.94
C ALA A 83 7.70 -5.90 9.24
N SER A 84 8.95 -6.37 9.15
CA SER A 84 9.80 -6.65 10.32
C SER A 84 10.13 -5.40 11.13
N GLN A 85 10.16 -4.24 10.48
CA GLN A 85 10.40 -2.95 11.15
C GLN A 85 9.16 -2.44 11.89
N ILE A 86 7.98 -2.86 11.49
CA ILE A 86 6.70 -2.40 12.07
C ILE A 86 6.28 -3.29 13.24
N THR A 87 6.37 -4.61 13.08
CA THR A 87 5.97 -5.58 14.11
C THR A 87 6.65 -6.92 13.88
N SER A 88 6.81 -7.69 14.95
CA SER A 88 7.25 -9.09 14.87
C SER A 88 6.11 -10.04 14.43
N GLN A 89 4.89 -9.54 14.34
CA GLN A 89 3.70 -10.34 14.01
C GLN A 89 3.19 -9.99 12.61
N SER A 90 3.79 -10.58 11.59
CA SER A 90 3.48 -10.28 10.18
C SER A 90 1.99 -10.44 9.84
N HIS A 91 1.29 -11.39 10.50
CA HIS A 91 -0.14 -11.59 10.27
C HIS A 91 -1.01 -10.37 10.65
N ARG A 92 -0.46 -9.44 11.41
CA ARG A 92 -1.15 -8.19 11.77
C ARG A 92 -0.98 -7.09 10.73
N ILE A 93 -0.19 -7.33 9.69
CA ILE A 93 0.06 -6.35 8.65
C ILE A 93 -0.84 -6.62 7.46
N ALA A 94 -1.54 -5.59 7.00
CA ALA A 94 -2.26 -5.60 5.75
C ALA A 94 -1.42 -4.93 4.66
N TYR A 95 -1.34 -5.59 3.51
CA TYR A 95 -0.75 -5.03 2.30
C TYR A 95 -1.88 -4.62 1.37
N VAL A 96 -1.94 -3.35 1.02
CA VAL A 96 -2.99 -2.79 0.19
C VAL A 96 -2.43 -2.46 -1.19
N GLY A 97 -3.06 -2.94 -2.24
CA GLY A 97 -2.62 -2.66 -3.59
C GLY A 97 -3.71 -2.82 -4.64
N ASP A 98 -3.43 -2.35 -5.85
CA ASP A 98 -4.37 -2.31 -6.96
C ASP A 98 -3.96 -3.21 -8.14
N THR A 99 -2.91 -4.01 -7.98
CA THR A 99 -2.39 -4.85 -9.06
C THR A 99 -2.16 -6.29 -8.62
N ASN A 100 -2.08 -7.19 -9.62
CA ASN A 100 -1.66 -8.57 -9.39
C ASN A 100 -0.24 -8.64 -8.78
N THR A 101 0.65 -7.76 -9.20
CA THR A 101 2.00 -7.64 -8.64
C THR A 101 1.96 -7.38 -7.14
N ASP A 102 1.09 -6.46 -6.70
CA ASP A 102 0.91 -6.15 -5.28
C ASP A 102 0.42 -7.36 -4.49
N MET A 103 -0.55 -8.08 -5.04
CA MET A 103 -1.12 -9.25 -4.35
C MET A 103 -0.11 -10.37 -4.24
N LYS A 104 0.69 -10.60 -5.29
CA LYS A 104 1.78 -11.58 -5.25
C LYS A 104 2.85 -11.20 -4.23
N THR A 105 3.16 -9.91 -4.13
CA THR A 105 4.10 -9.41 -3.12
C THR A 105 3.57 -9.70 -1.71
N ALA A 106 2.31 -9.38 -1.47
CA ALA A 106 1.68 -9.59 -0.17
C ALA A 106 1.66 -11.07 0.22
N THR A 107 1.25 -11.94 -0.70
CA THR A 107 1.23 -13.39 -0.45
C THR A 107 2.62 -13.95 -0.22
N GLY A 108 3.59 -13.54 -1.03
CA GLY A 108 4.98 -13.97 -0.87
C GLY A 108 5.60 -13.52 0.44
N ALA A 109 5.16 -12.39 0.99
CA ALA A 109 5.60 -11.88 2.28
C ALA A 109 4.76 -12.40 3.45
N ASN A 110 3.76 -13.25 3.18
CA ASN A 110 2.83 -13.76 4.18
C ASN A 110 2.07 -12.66 4.94
N LEU A 111 1.69 -11.61 4.21
CA LEU A 111 0.90 -10.49 4.71
C LEU A 111 -0.55 -10.63 4.26
N PHE A 112 -1.46 -9.96 4.96
CA PHE A 112 -2.86 -9.96 4.58
C PHE A 112 -3.07 -9.08 3.34
N ALA A 113 -3.47 -9.70 2.24
CA ALA A 113 -3.58 -9.04 0.94
C ALA A 113 -4.96 -8.43 0.74
N ILE A 114 -4.99 -7.11 0.61
CA ILE A 114 -6.21 -6.34 0.31
C ILE A 114 -6.06 -5.71 -1.07
N GLY A 115 -6.95 -6.08 -1.98
CA GLY A 115 -7.06 -5.44 -3.28
C GLY A 115 -8.02 -4.27 -3.23
N VAL A 116 -7.73 -3.22 -3.98
CA VAL A 116 -8.64 -2.08 -4.13
C VAL A 116 -9.12 -1.98 -5.57
N ALA A 117 -10.42 -1.72 -5.72
CA ALA A 117 -11.09 -1.82 -7.03
C ALA A 117 -11.04 -0.52 -7.85
N TRP A 118 -10.47 0.55 -7.30
CA TRP A 118 -10.35 1.83 -8.02
C TRP A 118 -9.04 2.00 -8.79
N GLY A 119 -8.21 0.96 -8.85
CA GLY A 119 -6.94 0.97 -9.59
C GLY A 119 -7.09 0.51 -11.03
N PHE A 120 -5.97 0.09 -11.64
CA PHE A 120 -5.89 -0.23 -13.06
C PHE A 120 -6.31 -1.66 -13.42
N ARG A 121 -6.37 -2.57 -12.45
CA ARG A 121 -6.58 -3.99 -12.73
C ARG A 121 -8.00 -4.44 -12.41
N ASP A 122 -8.44 -5.46 -13.13
CA ASP A 122 -9.75 -6.07 -12.92
C ASP A 122 -9.82 -6.79 -11.57
N ILE A 123 -11.00 -6.79 -10.96
CA ILE A 123 -11.23 -7.52 -9.72
C ILE A 123 -10.90 -9.02 -9.85
N PRO A 124 -11.32 -9.74 -10.93
CA PRO A 124 -10.92 -11.14 -11.10
C PRO A 124 -9.41 -11.35 -11.10
N GLU A 125 -8.66 -10.48 -11.79
CA GLU A 125 -7.21 -10.57 -11.86
C GLU A 125 -6.56 -10.39 -10.47
N ILE A 126 -7.03 -9.41 -9.71
CA ILE A 126 -6.54 -9.14 -8.35
C ILE A 126 -6.88 -10.32 -7.43
N ARG A 127 -8.07 -10.85 -7.53
CA ARG A 127 -8.52 -11.98 -6.71
C ARG A 127 -7.71 -13.23 -7.00
N GLU A 128 -7.49 -13.55 -8.27
CA GLU A 128 -6.65 -14.68 -8.69
C GLU A 128 -5.22 -14.56 -8.17
N ALA A 129 -4.69 -13.34 -8.11
CA ALA A 129 -3.33 -13.09 -7.65
C ALA A 129 -3.17 -13.21 -6.13
N GLY A 130 -4.26 -13.39 -5.38
CA GLY A 130 -4.20 -13.69 -3.95
C GLY A 130 -4.87 -12.69 -3.02
N ALA A 131 -5.66 -11.74 -3.54
CA ALA A 131 -6.41 -10.83 -2.68
C ALA A 131 -7.37 -11.62 -1.77
N GLN A 132 -7.23 -11.40 -0.47
CA GLN A 132 -8.10 -12.03 0.53
C GLN A 132 -9.36 -11.20 0.75
N GLU A 133 -9.25 -9.89 0.58
CA GLU A 133 -10.37 -8.96 0.59
C GLU A 133 -10.23 -7.98 -0.56
N ILE A 134 -11.36 -7.46 -1.03
CA ILE A 134 -11.40 -6.40 -2.04
C ILE A 134 -12.28 -5.27 -1.55
N CYS A 135 -11.72 -4.06 -1.54
CA CYS A 135 -12.44 -2.86 -1.15
C CYS A 135 -12.73 -2.00 -2.38
N HIS A 136 -13.96 -1.52 -2.49
CA HIS A 136 -14.43 -0.69 -3.60
C HIS A 136 -14.33 0.81 -3.30
N THR A 137 -14.25 1.18 -2.03
CA THR A 137 -14.16 2.57 -1.58
C THR A 137 -13.12 2.72 -0.49
N ALA A 138 -12.60 3.94 -0.33
CA ALA A 138 -11.68 4.26 0.76
C ALA A 138 -12.33 4.04 2.14
N ASP A 139 -13.63 4.26 2.24
CA ASP A 139 -14.36 4.05 3.49
C ASP A 139 -14.43 2.56 3.86
N GLN A 140 -14.68 1.68 2.89
CA GLN A 140 -14.62 0.24 3.11
C GLN A 140 -13.24 -0.20 3.57
N LEU A 141 -12.19 0.32 2.93
CA LEU A 141 -10.82 0.02 3.30
C LEU A 141 -10.52 0.49 4.72
N LYS A 142 -10.91 1.71 5.07
CA LYS A 142 -10.76 2.23 6.42
C LYS A 142 -11.42 1.31 7.45
N ASN A 143 -12.66 0.94 7.23
CA ASN A 143 -13.40 0.09 8.17
C ASN A 143 -12.74 -1.28 8.35
N LEU A 144 -12.27 -1.88 7.26
CA LEU A 144 -11.58 -3.15 7.31
C LEU A 144 -10.25 -3.05 8.08
N LEU A 145 -9.45 -2.04 7.82
CA LEU A 145 -8.16 -1.84 8.48
C LEU A 145 -8.33 -1.58 9.99
N VAL A 146 -9.28 -0.74 10.35
CA VAL A 146 -9.55 -0.44 11.75
C VAL A 146 -10.07 -1.67 12.49
N SER A 147 -10.95 -2.46 11.88
CA SER A 147 -11.49 -3.68 12.49
C SER A 147 -10.42 -4.75 12.73
N ARG A 148 -9.42 -4.83 11.86
CA ARG A 148 -8.32 -5.80 12.00
C ARG A 148 -7.30 -5.45 13.08
N ARG A 149 -7.36 -4.26 13.61
CA ARG A 149 -6.48 -3.84 14.70
C ARG A 149 -6.65 -4.68 15.96
N ALA A 150 -7.83 -5.15 16.17
CA ALA A 150 -8.14 -5.92 17.37
C ALA A 150 -7.43 -7.35 17.37
#